data_1c9c77e492027993e7a1caf698abace2
#
_entry.id   1c9c77e492027993e7a1caf698abace2
#
_cell.length_a   1.000
_cell.length_b   1.000
_cell.length_c   1.000
_cell.angle_alpha   90.00
_cell.angle_beta   90.00
_cell.angle_gamma   90.00
#
_symmetry.space_group_name_H-M   'P 1'
#
loop_
_entity.id
_entity.type
_entity.pdbx_description
1 polymer ?
#
loop_
_entity_poly.entity_id
_entity_poly.type
_entity_poly.pdbx_seq_one_letter_code
_entity_poly.pdbx_strand_id
1 'polypeptide(L)'
;MIVGTVADLQGRVEVVLRIADQDDRTIECVVDTGFQGELALPPAIVALLGLPTGGRMWAKLADDSHASVPVFSADILWDDQEVRVTVMAMGSRPLLGTELLQGFNLSADFEEDGQLLLTPL
;
A
#
# COMPACT_ATOMS: atom_id res chain seq x y z
N MET A 1 -1.97 -6.48 15.29
CA MET A 1 -1.39 -5.12 15.34
C MET A 1 -0.23 -5.03 14.35
N ILE A 2 -0.19 -3.97 13.60
CA ILE A 2 0.87 -3.71 12.64
C ILE A 2 1.70 -2.55 13.16
N VAL A 3 3.03 -2.72 13.15
CA VAL A 3 3.97 -1.71 13.64
C VAL A 3 4.74 -1.13 12.46
N GLY A 4 4.84 0.19 12.43
CA GLY A 4 5.63 0.92 11.45
C GLY A 4 6.47 1.98 12.13
N THR A 5 7.03 2.85 11.33
CA THR A 5 7.86 3.96 11.80
C THR A 5 7.51 5.24 11.06
N VAL A 6 7.89 6.37 11.64
CA VAL A 6 7.82 7.68 10.97
C VAL A 6 9.22 8.07 10.52
N ALA A 7 9.34 8.43 9.25
CA ALA A 7 10.59 8.95 8.67
C ALA A 7 10.24 10.07 7.70
N ASP A 8 10.96 11.17 7.76
CA ASP A 8 10.67 12.38 6.96
C ASP A 8 9.22 12.85 7.09
N LEU A 9 8.66 12.75 8.31
CA LEU A 9 7.27 13.10 8.63
C LEU A 9 6.24 12.28 7.86
N GLN A 10 6.61 11.08 7.42
CA GLN A 10 5.73 10.13 6.75
C GLN A 10 5.62 8.86 7.57
N GLY A 11 4.40 8.38 7.77
CA GLY A 11 4.19 7.07 8.36
C GLY A 11 4.53 5.99 7.32
N ARG A 12 5.33 5.00 7.72
CA ARG A 12 5.81 3.94 6.83
C ARG A 12 5.57 2.58 7.45
N VAL A 13 5.07 1.67 6.63
CA VAL A 13 4.77 0.29 7.02
C VAL A 13 5.36 -0.64 5.96
N GLU A 14 6.05 -1.69 6.41
CA GLU A 14 6.51 -2.74 5.51
C GLU A 14 5.37 -3.70 5.20
N VAL A 15 5.18 -3.98 3.91
CA VAL A 15 4.18 -4.92 3.42
C VAL A 15 4.89 -6.06 2.73
N VAL A 16 4.56 -7.29 3.12
CA VAL A 16 5.12 -8.50 2.49
C VAL A 16 4.17 -8.95 1.38
N LEU A 17 4.67 -8.98 0.14
CA LEU A 17 3.95 -9.52 -1.01
C LEU A 17 4.35 -10.96 -1.24
N ARG A 18 3.34 -11.81 -1.41
CA ARG A 18 3.51 -13.22 -1.80
C ARG A 18 3.23 -13.37 -3.28
N ILE A 19 4.23 -13.76 -4.04
CA ILE A 19 4.15 -13.86 -5.49
C ILE A 19 4.36 -15.33 -5.87
N ALA A 20 3.44 -15.86 -6.70
CA ALA A 20 3.49 -17.26 -7.13
C ALA A 20 4.87 -17.59 -7.74
N ASP A 21 5.44 -18.72 -7.32
CA ASP A 21 6.72 -19.26 -7.81
C ASP A 21 7.93 -18.34 -7.56
N GLN A 22 7.82 -17.41 -6.63
CA GLN A 22 8.90 -16.50 -6.23
C GLN A 22 8.98 -16.41 -4.71
N ASP A 23 10.14 -15.94 -4.23
CA ASP A 23 10.29 -15.60 -2.80
C ASP A 23 9.43 -14.39 -2.45
N ASP A 24 9.03 -14.32 -1.19
CA ASP A 24 8.30 -13.16 -0.66
C ASP A 24 9.13 -11.88 -0.85
N ARG A 25 8.45 -10.79 -1.16
CA ARG A 25 9.05 -9.46 -1.32
C ARG A 25 8.49 -8.52 -0.27
N THR A 26 9.36 -7.82 0.42
CA THR A 26 8.98 -6.79 1.39
C THR A 26 9.13 -5.43 0.75
N ILE A 27 8.05 -4.63 0.78
CA ILE A 27 8.02 -3.28 0.24
C ILE A 27 7.62 -2.31 1.34
N GLU A 28 8.41 -1.25 1.51
CA GLU A 28 8.05 -0.17 2.42
C GLU A 28 7.05 0.75 1.73
N CYS A 29 5.88 0.91 2.36
CA CYS A 29 4.81 1.76 1.87
C CYS A 29 4.62 2.97 2.76
N VAL A 30 4.35 4.12 2.16
CA VAL A 30 3.92 5.32 2.90
C VAL A 30 2.43 5.20 3.16
N VAL A 31 2.02 5.37 4.41
CA VAL A 31 0.60 5.44 4.77
C VAL A 31 0.05 6.76 4.30
N ASP A 32 -0.91 6.72 3.37
CA ASP A 32 -1.47 7.92 2.74
C ASP A 32 -2.99 7.93 2.92
N THR A 33 -3.46 8.70 3.89
CA THR A 33 -4.89 8.82 4.18
C THR A 33 -5.67 9.59 3.11
N GLY A 34 -4.98 10.24 2.18
CA GLY A 34 -5.59 10.87 1.01
C GLY A 34 -5.78 9.93 -0.18
N PHE A 35 -5.27 8.70 -0.09
CA PHE A 35 -5.41 7.68 -1.11
C PHE A 35 -6.46 6.66 -0.67
N GLN A 36 -7.56 6.53 -1.43
CA GLN A 36 -8.67 5.66 -1.06
C GLN A 36 -8.45 4.18 -1.38
N GLY A 37 -7.53 3.83 -2.25
CA GLY A 37 -7.31 2.44 -2.64
C GLY A 37 -6.67 1.59 -1.53
N GLU A 38 -6.29 0.37 -1.90
CA GLU A 38 -5.56 -0.53 -1.01
C GLU A 38 -4.06 -0.29 -1.11
N LEU A 39 -3.46 -0.59 -2.27
CA LEU A 39 -2.04 -0.32 -2.55
C LEU A 39 -1.89 0.43 -3.85
N ALA A 40 -0.93 1.33 -3.91
CA ALA A 40 -0.43 1.90 -5.16
C ALA A 40 1.06 1.63 -5.24
N LEU A 41 1.51 1.11 -6.37
CA LEU A 41 2.93 0.86 -6.63
C LEU A 41 3.32 1.55 -7.93
N PRO A 42 4.53 2.12 -8.01
CA PRO A 42 5.02 2.66 -9.27
C PRO A 42 4.95 1.63 -10.39
N PRO A 43 4.58 2.02 -11.62
CA PRO A 43 4.43 1.07 -12.73
C PRO A 43 5.67 0.19 -12.98
N ALA A 44 6.86 0.75 -12.81
CA ALA A 44 8.10 -0.02 -12.98
C ALA A 44 8.24 -1.15 -11.96
N ILE A 45 7.80 -0.92 -10.72
CA ILE A 45 7.82 -1.95 -9.68
C ILE A 45 6.80 -3.04 -10.00
N VAL A 46 5.59 -2.66 -10.41
CA VAL A 46 4.55 -3.63 -10.79
C VAL A 46 5.05 -4.54 -11.91
N ALA A 47 5.67 -3.95 -12.93
CA ALA A 47 6.24 -4.71 -14.06
C ALA A 47 7.35 -5.67 -13.58
N LEU A 48 8.22 -5.20 -12.70
CA LEU A 48 9.31 -6.00 -12.15
C LEU A 48 8.81 -7.20 -11.36
N LEU A 49 7.73 -7.01 -10.60
CA LEU A 49 7.13 -8.07 -9.79
C LEU A 49 6.31 -9.07 -10.59
N GLY A 50 5.89 -8.72 -11.80
CA GLY A 50 5.09 -9.60 -12.65
C GLY A 50 3.71 -9.93 -12.07
N LEU A 51 3.05 -8.96 -11.45
CA LEU A 51 1.75 -9.18 -10.82
C LEU A 51 0.65 -9.50 -11.84
N PRO A 52 -0.34 -10.34 -11.48
CA PRO A 52 -1.47 -10.60 -12.36
C PRO A 52 -2.28 -9.34 -12.64
N THR A 53 -2.62 -9.12 -13.91
CA THR A 53 -3.42 -7.96 -14.29
C THR A 53 -4.89 -8.12 -13.85
N GLY A 54 -5.47 -7.01 -13.39
CA GLY A 54 -6.88 -6.92 -13.02
C GLY A 54 -7.67 -5.93 -13.88
N GLY A 55 -7.10 -5.49 -15.01
CA GLY A 55 -7.73 -4.53 -15.90
C GLY A 55 -7.38 -3.09 -15.56
N ARG A 56 -8.37 -2.22 -15.57
CA ARG A 56 -8.18 -0.78 -15.30
C ARG A 56 -9.31 -0.26 -14.42
N MET A 57 -9.03 0.80 -13.70
CA MET A 57 -10.06 1.51 -12.95
C MET A 57 -9.79 3.01 -12.95
N TRP A 58 -10.83 3.80 -12.65
CA TRP A 58 -10.71 5.24 -12.51
C TRP A 58 -10.13 5.58 -11.14
N ALA A 59 -9.14 6.45 -11.13
CA ALA A 59 -8.54 6.98 -9.91
C ALA A 59 -8.67 8.50 -9.89
N LYS A 60 -9.03 9.04 -8.74
CA LYS A 60 -9.00 10.49 -8.51
C LYS A 60 -7.57 10.87 -8.14
N LEU A 61 -7.02 11.84 -8.86
CA LEU A 61 -5.67 12.33 -8.65
C LEU A 61 -5.65 13.50 -7.66
N ALA A 62 -4.45 13.89 -7.24
CA ALA A 62 -4.28 14.96 -6.25
C ALA A 62 -4.83 16.32 -6.72
N ASP A 63 -4.91 16.55 -8.03
CA ASP A 63 -5.47 17.77 -8.63
C ASP A 63 -6.98 17.70 -8.90
N ASP A 64 -7.67 16.71 -8.30
CA ASP A 64 -9.09 16.41 -8.49
C ASP A 64 -9.47 15.90 -9.87
N SER A 65 -8.51 15.73 -10.79
CA SER A 65 -8.78 15.07 -12.07
C SER A 65 -8.94 13.57 -11.87
N HIS A 66 -9.51 12.88 -12.86
CA HIS A 66 -9.64 11.45 -12.88
C HIS A 66 -8.81 10.87 -14.01
N ALA A 67 -8.16 9.75 -13.76
CA ALA A 67 -7.40 9.02 -14.77
C ALA A 67 -7.73 7.53 -14.70
N SER A 68 -7.73 6.89 -15.87
CA SER A 68 -7.79 5.44 -15.94
C SER A 68 -6.40 4.89 -15.68
N VAL A 69 -6.26 4.02 -14.67
CA VAL A 69 -4.98 3.43 -14.31
C VAL A 69 -5.05 1.91 -14.39
N PRO A 70 -3.96 1.24 -14.78
CA PRO A 70 -3.91 -0.22 -14.74
C PRO A 70 -3.99 -0.70 -13.28
N VAL A 71 -4.72 -1.78 -13.06
CA VAL A 71 -4.76 -2.43 -11.76
C VAL A 71 -4.31 -3.87 -11.86
N PHE A 72 -3.76 -4.35 -10.77
CA PHE A 72 -3.21 -5.69 -10.63
C PHE A 72 -3.68 -6.27 -9.32
N SER A 73 -3.53 -7.56 -9.14
CA SER A 73 -3.80 -8.19 -7.85
C SER A 73 -2.51 -8.68 -7.22
N ALA A 74 -2.48 -8.66 -5.90
CA ALA A 74 -1.38 -9.21 -5.14
C ALA A 74 -1.92 -9.87 -3.88
N ASP A 75 -1.24 -10.91 -3.42
CA ASP A 75 -1.48 -11.48 -2.11
C ASP A 75 -0.45 -10.89 -1.15
N ILE A 76 -0.92 -10.38 -0.03
CA ILE A 76 -0.04 -9.78 0.98
C ILE A 76 -0.30 -10.40 2.34
N LEU A 77 0.70 -10.29 3.22
CA LEU A 77 0.49 -10.55 4.64
C LEU A 77 0.01 -9.25 5.29
N TRP A 78 -1.20 -9.30 5.84
CA TRP A 78 -1.80 -8.14 6.50
C TRP A 78 -2.32 -8.57 7.86
N ASP A 79 -1.70 -8.04 8.91
CA ASP A 79 -1.97 -8.43 10.30
C ASP A 79 -1.95 -9.95 10.49
N ASP A 80 -0.87 -10.58 10.04
CA ASP A 80 -0.61 -12.02 10.11
C ASP A 80 -1.57 -12.90 9.28
N GLN A 81 -2.35 -12.31 8.39
CA GLN A 81 -3.24 -13.04 7.48
C GLN A 81 -2.88 -12.75 6.03
N GLU A 82 -3.00 -13.77 5.20
CA GLU A 82 -2.84 -13.60 3.76
C GLU A 82 -4.14 -13.08 3.17
N VAL A 83 -4.08 -11.90 2.55
CA VAL A 83 -5.24 -11.28 1.91
C VAL A 83 -4.89 -10.86 0.48
N ARG A 84 -5.88 -10.95 -0.41
CA ARG A 84 -5.73 -10.46 -1.77
C ARG A 84 -6.16 -9.01 -1.84
N VAL A 85 -5.29 -8.18 -2.45
CA VAL A 85 -5.52 -6.75 -2.57
C VAL A 85 -5.43 -6.31 -4.03
N THR A 86 -6.05 -5.17 -4.32
CA THR A 86 -5.90 -4.49 -5.60
C THR A 86 -4.71 -3.55 -5.52
N VAL A 87 -3.85 -3.63 -6.51
CA VAL A 87 -2.67 -2.76 -6.67
C VAL A 87 -2.93 -1.84 -7.85
N MET A 88 -2.90 -0.54 -7.60
CA MET A 88 -3.00 0.47 -8.66
C MET A 88 -1.59 0.84 -9.12
N ALA A 89 -1.32 0.70 -10.44
CA ALA A 89 -0.03 1.06 -11.00
C ALA A 89 0.01 2.57 -11.24
N MET A 90 0.48 3.30 -10.26
CA MET A 90 0.53 4.77 -10.32
C MET A 90 1.50 5.34 -9.28
N GLY A 91 1.92 6.58 -9.53
CA GLY A 91 2.74 7.32 -8.58
C GLY A 91 4.23 6.99 -8.67
N SER A 92 4.99 7.60 -7.78
CA SER A 92 6.45 7.51 -7.73
C SER A 92 6.97 6.72 -6.53
N ARG A 93 6.11 6.36 -5.61
CA ARG A 93 6.46 5.58 -4.42
C ARG A 93 5.30 4.67 -4.00
N PRO A 94 5.58 3.56 -3.28
CA PRO A 94 4.52 2.71 -2.77
C PRO A 94 3.65 3.44 -1.74
N LEU A 95 2.33 3.34 -1.89
CA LEU A 95 1.35 3.95 -0.99
C LEU A 95 0.41 2.87 -0.44
N LEU A 96 0.04 3.05 0.82
CA LEU A 96 -0.96 2.25 1.51
C LEU A 96 -2.16 3.16 1.78
N GLY A 97 -3.32 2.80 1.23
CA GLY A 97 -4.51 3.63 1.25
C GLY A 97 -5.54 3.26 2.29
N THR A 98 -6.60 4.06 2.35
CA THR A 98 -7.60 3.95 3.40
C THR A 98 -8.45 2.69 3.32
N GLU A 99 -8.61 2.08 2.14
CA GLU A 99 -9.32 0.80 2.05
C GLU A 99 -8.61 -0.30 2.82
N LEU A 100 -7.27 -0.27 2.85
CA LEU A 100 -6.49 -1.24 3.62
C LEU A 100 -6.46 -0.88 5.11
N LEU A 101 -6.62 0.39 5.44
CA LEU A 101 -6.70 0.86 6.83
C LEU A 101 -8.07 0.63 7.46
N GLN A 102 -9.08 0.30 6.67
CA GLN A 102 -10.42 0.06 7.17
C GLN A 102 -10.41 -1.02 8.25
N GLY A 103 -11.05 -0.76 9.38
CA GLY A 103 -11.08 -1.68 10.52
C GLY A 103 -9.93 -1.52 11.49
N PHE A 104 -9.05 -0.52 11.28
CA PHE A 104 -7.90 -0.25 12.14
C PHE A 104 -7.94 1.17 12.69
N ASN A 105 -7.36 1.32 13.86
CA ASN A 105 -6.99 2.61 14.41
C ASN A 105 -5.54 2.90 14.04
N LEU A 106 -5.28 4.09 13.49
CA LEU A 106 -3.94 4.56 13.17
C LEU A 106 -3.46 5.51 14.26
N SER A 107 -2.32 5.20 14.85
CA SER A 107 -1.63 6.06 15.82
C SER A 107 -0.18 6.25 15.37
N ALA A 108 0.28 7.50 15.33
CA ALA A 108 1.64 7.78 14.88
C ALA A 108 2.23 8.96 15.66
N ASP A 109 3.50 8.82 16.05
CA ASP A 109 4.27 9.88 16.67
C ASP A 109 5.11 10.56 15.58
N PHE A 110 4.76 11.80 15.22
CA PHE A 110 5.39 12.50 14.12
C PHE A 110 6.69 13.17 14.55
N GLU A 111 7.70 12.35 14.73
CA GLU A 111 9.10 12.72 14.90
C GLU A 111 9.94 11.65 14.21
N GLU A 112 11.19 11.96 13.90
CA GLU A 112 12.06 10.98 13.25
C GLU A 112 12.20 9.73 14.12
N ASP A 113 12.06 8.55 13.51
CA ASP A 113 12.01 7.24 14.18
C ASP A 113 10.81 7.07 15.13
N GLY A 114 9.79 7.92 15.03
CA GLY A 114 8.55 7.80 15.80
C GLY A 114 7.84 6.49 15.51
N GLN A 115 7.06 6.02 16.48
CA GLN A 115 6.29 4.77 16.35
C GLN A 115 5.00 5.01 15.58
N LEU A 116 4.66 4.08 14.69
CA LEU A 116 3.36 4.00 14.05
C LEU A 116 2.71 2.66 14.41
N LEU A 117 1.45 2.71 14.81
CA LEU A 117 0.67 1.52 15.16
C LEU A 117 -0.63 1.50 14.38
N LEU A 118 -0.95 0.34 13.80
CA LEU A 118 -2.29 0.02 13.30
C LEU A 118 -2.85 -1.06 14.20
N THR A 119 -3.91 -0.72 14.93
CA THR A 119 -4.53 -1.60 15.91
C THR A 119 -5.94 -1.95 15.45
N PRO A 120 -6.34 -3.24 15.39
CA PRO A 120 -7.71 -3.59 15.06
C PRO A 120 -8.72 -2.92 15.99
N LEU A 121 -9.80 -2.43 15.42
CA LEU A 121 -10.91 -1.82 16.16
C LEU A 121 -11.73 -2.87 16.93
#